data_94986ce74ddf44333e785f2be8989abd
#
_entry.id   94986ce74ddf44333e785f2be8989abd
#
_cell.length_a   1.000
_cell.length_b   1.000
_cell.length_c   1.000
_cell.angle_alpha   90.00
_cell.angle_beta   90.00
_cell.angle_gamma   90.00
#
_symmetry.space_group_name_H-M   'P 1'
#
loop_
_entity.id
_entity.type
_entity.pdbx_description
1 polymer ?
#
loop_
_entity_poly.entity_id
_entity_poly.type
_entity_poly.pdbx_seq_one_letter_code
_entity_poly.pdbx_strand_id
1 'polypeptide(L)'
;MFLLDVNVLVYAARRDAPDHPRYAAWLHDLVNGDDPFGVSDLVLSGFLRIATNPRVFRAPSTMEEALAFVEALRARPQCVSIFPGPRHWGTFADLCRNAGVRGSLVPDAYFAALAIESGCEWVTTDHDYSRFPGLRWRHPLRA
;
A
#
# COMPACT_ATOMS: atom_id res chain seq x y z
N MET A 1 -12.74 -2.96 -4.50
CA MET A 1 -12.09 -1.76 -3.94
C MET A 1 -10.59 -2.02 -3.90
N PHE A 2 -9.79 -1.03 -4.29
CA PHE A 2 -8.34 -1.12 -4.21
C PHE A 2 -7.85 -0.86 -2.79
N LEU A 3 -6.83 -1.59 -2.38
CA LEU A 3 -6.09 -1.36 -1.13
C LEU A 3 -4.64 -1.07 -1.51
N LEU A 4 -4.12 0.08 -1.09
CA LEU A 4 -2.88 0.64 -1.62
C LEU A 4 -1.66 0.21 -0.79
N ASP A 5 -0.60 -0.25 -1.49
CA ASP A 5 0.69 -0.56 -0.88
C ASP A 5 1.54 0.70 -0.65
N VAL A 6 2.51 0.59 0.25
CA VAL A 6 3.46 1.65 0.60
C VAL A 6 4.19 2.18 -0.62
N ASN A 7 4.72 1.30 -1.47
CA ASN A 7 5.52 1.72 -2.64
C ASN A 7 4.73 2.57 -3.63
N VAL A 8 3.44 2.29 -3.81
CA VAL A 8 2.57 3.08 -4.70
C VAL A 8 2.45 4.51 -4.18
N LEU A 9 2.26 4.67 -2.87
CA LEU A 9 2.16 5.98 -2.24
C LEU A 9 3.49 6.75 -2.29
N VAL A 10 4.60 6.07 -2.06
CA VAL A 10 5.93 6.69 -2.12
C VAL A 10 6.20 7.22 -3.54
N TYR A 11 5.96 6.40 -4.57
CA TYR A 11 6.19 6.81 -5.96
C TYR A 11 5.24 7.93 -6.39
N ALA A 12 4.02 7.94 -5.88
CA ALA A 12 3.06 9.01 -6.19
C ALA A 12 3.39 10.32 -5.47
N ALA A 13 4.04 10.28 -4.32
CA ALA A 13 4.33 11.45 -3.50
C ALA A 13 5.71 12.08 -3.79
N ARG A 14 6.72 11.25 -4.09
CA ARG A 14 8.11 11.71 -4.21
C ARG A 14 8.46 12.03 -5.66
N ARG A 15 8.82 13.29 -5.93
CA ARG A 15 9.18 13.76 -7.27
C ARG A 15 10.46 13.11 -7.81
N ASP A 16 11.35 12.67 -6.92
CA ASP A 16 12.60 12.01 -7.26
C ASP A 16 12.46 10.48 -7.39
N ALA A 17 11.25 9.94 -7.22
CA ALA A 17 11.00 8.53 -7.44
C ALA A 17 10.88 8.20 -8.93
N PRO A 18 11.29 6.97 -9.35
CA PRO A 18 11.13 6.53 -10.74
C PRO A 18 9.66 6.59 -11.18
N ASP A 19 9.42 7.07 -12.39
CA ASP A 19 8.07 7.17 -12.98
C ASP A 19 7.07 7.97 -12.13
N HIS A 20 7.55 8.86 -11.28
CA HIS A 20 6.68 9.67 -10.42
C HIS A 20 5.50 10.30 -11.16
N PRO A 21 5.64 10.95 -12.34
CA PRO A 21 4.50 11.57 -13.00
C PRO A 21 3.36 10.59 -13.30
N ARG A 22 3.70 9.36 -13.65
CA ARG A 22 2.70 8.32 -13.96
C ARG A 22 1.99 7.83 -12.71
N TYR A 23 2.72 7.60 -11.61
CA TYR A 23 2.12 7.20 -10.34
C TYR A 23 1.29 8.32 -9.73
N ALA A 24 1.77 9.56 -9.80
CA ALA A 24 1.03 10.73 -9.32
C ALA A 24 -0.28 10.91 -10.09
N ALA A 25 -0.27 10.75 -11.42
CA ALA A 25 -1.47 10.83 -12.24
C ALA A 25 -2.45 9.70 -11.90
N TRP A 26 -1.95 8.48 -11.73
CA TRP A 26 -2.78 7.34 -11.36
C TRP A 26 -3.48 7.57 -10.01
N LEU A 27 -2.73 8.02 -9.00
CA LEU A 27 -3.30 8.30 -7.68
C LEU A 27 -4.30 9.46 -7.73
N HIS A 28 -3.97 10.52 -8.46
CA HIS A 28 -4.86 11.67 -8.66
C HIS A 28 -6.21 11.23 -9.24
N ASP A 29 -6.20 10.38 -10.26
CA ASP A 29 -7.42 9.87 -10.87
C ASP A 29 -8.22 9.00 -9.89
N LEU A 30 -7.54 8.18 -9.09
CA LEU A 30 -8.21 7.35 -8.09
C LEU A 30 -8.90 8.19 -7.01
N VAL A 31 -8.19 9.16 -6.43
CA VAL A 31 -8.72 9.94 -5.30
C VAL A 31 -9.77 10.96 -5.72
N ASN A 32 -9.81 11.33 -6.98
CA ASN A 32 -10.82 12.24 -7.56
C ASN A 32 -11.95 11.49 -8.26
N GLY A 33 -11.89 10.16 -8.32
CA GLY A 33 -12.95 9.33 -8.88
C GLY A 33 -14.09 9.09 -7.90
N ASP A 34 -15.08 8.33 -8.35
CA ASP A 34 -16.27 8.04 -7.56
C ASP A 34 -16.15 6.73 -6.76
N ASP A 35 -15.19 5.88 -7.11
CA ASP A 35 -15.03 4.58 -6.47
C ASP A 35 -14.31 4.70 -5.12
N PRO A 36 -14.73 3.93 -4.10
CA PRO A 36 -14.01 3.88 -2.85
C PRO A 36 -12.67 3.19 -3.03
N PHE A 37 -11.69 3.62 -2.26
CA PHE A 37 -10.38 2.98 -2.16
C PHE A 37 -9.99 2.83 -0.69
N GLY A 38 -9.20 1.78 -0.39
CA GLY A 38 -8.80 1.44 0.96
C GLY A 38 -7.38 1.87 1.27
N VAL A 39 -7.17 2.26 2.52
CA VAL A 39 -5.85 2.48 3.11
C VAL A 39 -5.76 1.77 4.45
N SER A 40 -4.58 1.27 4.79
CA SER A 40 -4.29 0.67 6.09
C SER A 40 -3.39 1.59 6.88
N ASP A 41 -3.63 1.75 8.18
CA ASP A 41 -2.77 2.56 9.03
C ASP A 41 -1.33 2.04 9.03
N LEU A 42 -1.13 0.73 8.93
CA LEU A 42 0.21 0.16 8.84
C LEU A 42 0.93 0.56 7.54
N VAL A 43 0.19 0.63 6.42
CA VAL A 43 0.72 1.16 5.16
C VAL A 43 1.08 2.64 5.30
N LEU A 44 0.21 3.44 5.90
CA LEU A 44 0.47 4.87 6.09
C LEU A 44 1.67 5.11 6.99
N SER A 45 1.81 4.33 8.06
CA SER A 45 3.00 4.34 8.91
C SER A 45 4.26 3.97 8.10
N GLY A 46 4.19 2.95 7.26
CA GLY A 46 5.28 2.56 6.38
C GLY A 46 5.66 3.66 5.38
N PHE A 47 4.68 4.36 4.84
CA PHE A 47 4.92 5.51 3.98
C PHE A 47 5.70 6.61 4.72
N LEU A 48 5.26 6.98 5.93
CA LEU A 48 5.96 7.98 6.73
C LEU A 48 7.42 7.58 6.99
N ARG A 49 7.63 6.32 7.35
CA ARG A 49 8.98 5.79 7.64
C ARG A 49 9.90 5.87 6.41
N ILE A 50 9.41 5.53 5.23
CA ILE A 50 10.22 5.52 4.00
C ILE A 50 10.44 6.93 3.48
N ALA A 51 9.38 7.75 3.39
CA ALA A 51 9.46 9.09 2.82
C ALA A 51 10.38 10.02 3.61
N THR A 52 10.52 9.81 4.92
CA THR A 52 11.36 10.62 5.80
C THR A 52 12.74 10.03 6.05
N ASN A 53 13.08 8.90 5.42
CA ASN A 53 14.33 8.17 5.70
C ASN A 53 15.50 8.70 4.87
N PRO A 54 16.54 9.30 5.51
CA PRO A 54 17.70 9.82 4.79
C PRO A 54 18.56 8.73 4.16
N ARG A 55 18.37 7.46 4.53
CA ARG A 55 19.04 6.32 3.89
C ARG A 55 18.38 5.93 2.57
N VAL A 56 17.12 6.30 2.37
CA VAL A 56 16.37 6.01 1.14
C VAL A 56 16.46 7.17 0.17
N PHE A 57 16.28 8.40 0.66
CA PHE A 57 16.29 9.61 -0.16
C PHE A 57 17.40 10.56 0.26
N ARG A 58 18.07 11.16 -0.73
CA ARG A 58 19.10 12.16 -0.48
C ARG A 58 18.53 13.39 0.23
N ALA A 59 17.34 13.83 -0.18
CA ALA A 59 16.60 14.92 0.44
C ALA A 59 15.23 14.37 0.89
N PRO A 60 15.17 13.69 2.05
CA PRO A 60 13.93 13.08 2.50
C PRO A 60 12.87 14.14 2.78
N SER A 61 11.61 13.72 2.73
CA SER A 61 10.49 14.57 3.15
C SER A 61 10.63 14.87 4.64
N THR A 62 10.25 16.09 5.05
CA THR A 62 10.06 16.36 6.47
C THR A 62 8.84 15.56 6.96
N MET A 63 8.76 15.34 8.27
CA MET A 63 7.58 14.67 8.83
C MET A 63 6.30 15.45 8.54
N GLU A 64 6.35 16.79 8.61
CA GLU A 64 5.20 17.64 8.29
C GLU A 64 4.72 17.47 6.86
N GLU A 65 5.65 17.42 5.89
CA GLU A 65 5.32 17.19 4.49
C GLU A 65 4.69 15.80 4.28
N ALA A 66 5.29 14.76 4.88
CA ALA A 66 4.81 13.40 4.75
C ALA A 66 3.43 13.22 5.42
N LEU A 67 3.23 13.80 6.60
CA LEU A 67 1.93 13.80 7.27
C LEU A 67 0.87 14.56 6.49
N ALA A 68 1.23 15.69 5.87
CA ALA A 68 0.29 16.45 5.04
C ALA A 68 -0.23 15.60 3.86
N PHE A 69 0.66 14.82 3.23
CA PHE A 69 0.26 13.91 2.17
C PHE A 69 -0.73 12.84 2.68
N VAL A 70 -0.41 12.20 3.81
CA VAL A 70 -1.25 11.17 4.42
C VAL A 70 -2.61 11.74 4.83
N GLU A 71 -2.63 12.90 5.48
CA GLU A 71 -3.88 13.52 5.92
C GLU A 71 -4.76 13.95 4.74
N ALA A 72 -4.17 14.44 3.66
CA ALA A 72 -4.90 14.76 2.44
C ALA A 72 -5.54 13.51 1.82
N LEU A 73 -4.82 12.39 1.82
CA LEU A 73 -5.33 11.11 1.32
C LEU A 73 -6.51 10.62 2.19
N ARG A 74 -6.33 10.62 3.51
CA ARG A 74 -7.37 10.19 4.46
C ARG A 74 -8.62 11.05 4.40
N ALA A 75 -8.49 12.32 4.08
CA ALA A 75 -9.60 13.27 4.03
C ALA A 75 -10.49 13.11 2.78
N ARG A 76 -10.06 12.30 1.79
CA ARG A 76 -10.88 12.10 0.59
C ARG A 76 -12.17 11.38 0.95
N PRO A 77 -13.33 11.81 0.37
CA PRO A 77 -14.62 11.19 0.67
C PRO A 77 -14.68 9.68 0.39
N GLN A 78 -13.96 9.21 -0.62
CA GLN A 78 -13.94 7.81 -1.02
C GLN A 78 -12.91 6.97 -0.25
N CYS A 79 -12.09 7.59 0.61
CA CYS A 79 -11.07 6.88 1.38
C CYS A 79 -11.71 6.07 2.51
N VAL A 80 -11.44 4.77 2.52
CA VAL A 80 -11.93 3.84 3.54
C VAL A 80 -10.73 3.29 4.30
N SER A 81 -10.76 3.37 5.64
CA SER A 81 -9.75 2.75 6.48
C SER A 81 -10.03 1.25 6.60
N ILE A 82 -9.03 0.43 6.28
CA ILE A 82 -9.12 -1.03 6.33
C ILE A 82 -8.28 -1.53 7.51
N PHE A 83 -8.91 -2.29 8.39
CA PHE A 83 -8.29 -2.84 9.59
C PHE A 83 -8.38 -4.36 9.58
N PRO A 84 -7.42 -5.07 10.24
CA PRO A 84 -7.55 -6.50 10.42
C PRO A 84 -8.83 -6.85 11.18
N GLY A 85 -9.60 -7.79 10.64
CA GLY A 85 -10.80 -8.33 11.26
C GLY A 85 -10.54 -9.66 11.94
N PRO A 86 -11.61 -10.35 12.36
CA PRO A 86 -11.50 -11.59 13.15
C PRO A 86 -10.77 -12.74 12.45
N ARG A 87 -10.79 -12.77 11.11
CA ARG A 87 -10.19 -13.85 10.31
C ARG A 87 -8.79 -13.52 9.80
N HIS A 88 -8.32 -12.30 10.04
CA HIS A 88 -7.02 -11.86 9.51
C HIS A 88 -5.88 -12.74 10.00
N TRP A 89 -5.79 -13.00 11.31
CA TRP A 89 -4.68 -13.77 11.87
C TRP A 89 -4.60 -15.17 11.28
N GLY A 90 -5.73 -15.88 11.20
CA GLY A 90 -5.77 -17.23 10.62
C GLY A 90 -5.33 -17.24 9.16
N THR A 91 -5.82 -16.30 8.36
CA THR A 91 -5.42 -16.15 6.96
C THR A 91 -3.92 -15.83 6.83
N PHE A 92 -3.44 -14.92 7.65
CA PHE A 92 -2.02 -14.54 7.68
C PHE A 92 -1.14 -15.74 8.04
N ALA A 93 -1.47 -16.47 9.09
CA ALA A 93 -0.71 -17.64 9.51
C ALA A 93 -0.70 -18.73 8.43
N ASP A 94 -1.82 -18.96 7.75
CA ASP A 94 -1.90 -19.90 6.64
C ASP A 94 -1.03 -19.49 5.46
N LEU A 95 -1.01 -18.21 5.10
CA LEU A 95 -0.15 -17.70 4.05
C LEU A 95 1.33 -17.90 4.41
N CYS A 96 1.70 -17.63 5.64
CA CYS A 96 3.08 -17.83 6.10
C CYS A 96 3.53 -19.28 5.93
N ARG A 97 2.65 -20.24 6.29
CA ARG A 97 2.96 -21.67 6.16
C ARG A 97 3.00 -22.11 4.70
N ASN A 98 1.97 -21.76 3.93
CA ASN A 98 1.75 -22.30 2.59
C ASN A 98 2.66 -21.66 1.54
N ALA A 99 3.05 -20.41 1.71
CA ALA A 99 3.94 -19.71 0.77
C ALA A 99 5.42 -19.78 1.18
N GLY A 100 5.75 -20.52 2.23
CA GLY A 100 7.15 -20.65 2.70
C GLY A 100 7.75 -19.31 3.12
N VAL A 101 6.94 -18.45 3.75
CA VAL A 101 7.32 -17.10 4.11
C VAL A 101 8.25 -17.07 5.30
N ARG A 102 9.29 -16.23 5.21
CA ARG A 102 10.20 -15.96 6.32
C ARG A 102 10.86 -14.60 6.15
N GLY A 103 11.35 -14.03 7.26
CA GLY A 103 12.09 -12.77 7.25
C GLY A 103 11.27 -11.60 6.72
N SER A 104 11.81 -10.89 5.74
CA SER A 104 11.21 -9.68 5.16
C SER A 104 9.89 -9.93 4.42
N LEU A 105 9.57 -11.19 4.11
CA LEU A 105 8.30 -11.53 3.46
C LEU A 105 7.13 -11.65 4.45
N VAL A 106 7.41 -11.67 5.76
CA VAL A 106 6.35 -11.75 6.78
C VAL A 106 5.42 -10.54 6.74
N PRO A 107 5.92 -9.28 6.67
CA PRO A 107 5.03 -8.13 6.49
C PRO A 107 4.19 -8.21 5.21
N ASP A 108 4.74 -8.75 4.12
CA ASP A 108 4.01 -8.90 2.86
C ASP A 108 2.83 -9.87 3.03
N ALA A 109 3.05 -10.99 3.73
CA ALA A 109 1.96 -11.93 4.04
C ALA A 109 0.87 -11.28 4.90
N TYR A 110 1.25 -10.39 5.81
CA TYR A 110 0.30 -9.65 6.64
C TYR A 110 -0.60 -8.76 5.77
N PHE A 111 -0.04 -8.02 4.82
CA PHE A 111 -0.80 -7.18 3.90
C PHE A 111 -1.65 -8.02 2.95
N ALA A 112 -1.11 -9.12 2.44
CA ALA A 112 -1.87 -10.03 1.58
C ALA A 112 -3.11 -10.56 2.32
N ALA A 113 -2.95 -10.97 3.57
CA ALA A 113 -4.06 -11.42 4.41
C ALA A 113 -5.10 -10.32 4.62
N LEU A 114 -4.66 -9.09 4.82
CA LEU A 114 -5.56 -7.93 4.99
C LEU A 114 -6.40 -7.71 3.73
N ALA A 115 -5.79 -7.76 2.55
CA ALA A 115 -6.51 -7.61 1.29
C ALA A 115 -7.49 -8.78 1.07
N ILE A 116 -7.08 -10.00 1.36
CA ILE A 116 -7.95 -11.18 1.21
C ILE A 116 -9.17 -11.08 2.12
N GLU A 117 -8.98 -10.80 3.39
CA GLU A 117 -10.07 -10.72 4.36
C GLU A 117 -11.06 -9.61 4.01
N SER A 118 -10.55 -8.46 3.61
CA SER A 118 -11.40 -7.29 3.28
C SER A 118 -12.04 -7.37 1.90
N GLY A 119 -11.67 -8.36 1.09
CA GLY A 119 -12.15 -8.49 -0.29
C GLY A 119 -11.59 -7.43 -1.24
N CYS A 120 -10.49 -6.79 -0.87
CA CYS A 120 -9.84 -5.76 -1.68
C CYS A 120 -8.87 -6.36 -2.69
N GLU A 121 -8.62 -5.62 -3.78
CA GLU A 121 -7.51 -5.89 -4.68
C GLU A 121 -6.30 -5.09 -4.21
N TRP A 122 -5.19 -5.80 -3.95
CA TRP A 122 -3.95 -5.19 -3.48
C TRP A 122 -3.24 -4.51 -4.64
N VAL A 123 -2.97 -3.21 -4.54
CA VAL A 123 -2.28 -2.45 -5.58
C VAL A 123 -0.84 -2.23 -5.14
N THR A 124 0.08 -2.83 -5.88
CA THR A 124 1.51 -2.86 -5.52
C THR A 124 2.38 -2.86 -6.77
N THR A 125 3.60 -2.35 -6.65
CA THR A 125 4.63 -2.48 -7.69
C THR A 125 5.46 -3.74 -7.54
N ASP A 126 5.29 -4.48 -6.45
CA ASP A 126 6.11 -5.64 -6.10
C ASP A 126 5.47 -6.94 -6.61
N HIS A 127 6.12 -7.55 -7.61
CA HIS A 127 5.68 -8.81 -8.20
C HIS A 127 5.78 -10.00 -7.23
N ASP A 128 6.50 -9.88 -6.12
CA ASP A 128 6.62 -10.96 -5.13
C ASP A 128 5.28 -11.31 -4.48
N TYR A 129 4.29 -10.41 -4.54
CA TYR A 129 2.94 -10.70 -4.05
C TYR A 129 2.22 -11.79 -4.86
N SER A 130 2.69 -12.12 -6.05
CA SER A 130 2.13 -13.23 -6.85
C SER A 130 2.27 -14.59 -6.17
N ARG A 131 3.14 -14.70 -5.15
CA ARG A 131 3.33 -15.94 -4.38
C ARG A 131 2.16 -16.30 -3.47
N PHE A 132 1.30 -15.33 -3.15
CA PHE A 132 0.25 -15.55 -2.15
C PHE A 132 -1.03 -16.09 -2.79
N PRO A 133 -1.41 -17.36 -2.51
CA PRO A 133 -2.63 -17.92 -3.07
C PRO A 133 -3.88 -17.19 -2.55
N GLY A 134 -4.82 -16.95 -3.44
CA GLY A 134 -6.06 -16.25 -3.11
C GLY A 134 -5.97 -14.74 -3.13
N LEU A 135 -4.78 -14.16 -3.23
CA LEU A 135 -4.62 -12.72 -3.31
C LEU A 135 -4.92 -12.24 -4.73
N ARG A 136 -5.84 -11.26 -4.85
CA ARG A 136 -5.99 -10.47 -6.07
C ARG A 136 -5.10 -9.25 -5.94
N TRP A 137 -4.22 -9.04 -6.93
CA TRP A 137 -3.33 -7.90 -6.92
C TRP A 137 -3.11 -7.36 -8.33
N ARG A 138 -2.71 -6.10 -8.41
CA ARG A 138 -2.35 -5.48 -9.69
C ARG A 138 -1.23 -4.46 -9.51
N HIS A 139 -0.48 -4.27 -10.59
CA HIS A 139 0.43 -3.16 -10.73
C HIS A 139 -0.36 -1.92 -11.18
N PRO A 140 -0.21 -0.74 -10.55
CA PRO A 140 -1.06 0.41 -10.87
C PRO A 140 -0.91 0.92 -12.30
N LEU A 141 0.27 0.78 -12.90
CA LEU A 141 0.56 1.29 -14.25
C LEU A 141 0.41 0.22 -15.35
N ARG A 142 -0.04 -0.96 -15.01
CA ARG A 142 -0.25 -2.05 -15.99
C ARG A 142 -1.71 -2.45 -16.03
N ALA A 143 -2.19 -2.62 -17.24
CA ALA A 143 -3.56 -3.08 -17.45
C ALA A 143 -3.76 -4.54 -17.02
#